data_bf5109418bb267fee3b5caf8edecb43a
#
_entry.id   bf5109418bb267fee3b5caf8edecb43a
#
_cell.length_a   1.000
_cell.length_b   1.000
_cell.length_c   1.000
_cell.angle_alpha   90.00
_cell.angle_beta   90.00
_cell.angle_gamma   90.00
#
_symmetry.space_group_name_H-M   'P 1'
#
loop_
_entity.id
_entity.type
_entity.pdbx_description
1 polymer ?
#
loop_
_entity_poly.entity_id
_entity_poly.type
_entity_poly.pdbx_seq_one_letter_code
_entity_poly.pdbx_strand_id
1 'polypeptide(L)'
;QIYDKTGEVDKAIDDAIAYHEKSENPSSELTNPIFKKHLSYALAKVTSKINSVSDNGSWKMLRVTIYELGHDYANAIKAYDDLEKEYGTSRNIYYYRADCYNEIGDTERAVVDMTKFIELGDGKDYFAIVRRADYYREGGKYEEAIADFTKGIELEPVDAYAYYKRGWCYELTGDDDSAMKDYNAGIDVDKSYPYIFLMRGELYLKRGEKEKANADFEEIIRQDTVAESGSCRQYALHLLGRNTEALEWMEKVIAADSTGNGVYYDKSCLLARMGQLDESVTALRKAFKNGYRSFAHIEHDDDMDAIRELPEFKRLIEEYKAKPIRIEADDEQAKDKIETISEIQMKKMHSGLYEIPCTINELPLKFFFDTGASTVTISSVEANFMLKNGYLKSDDIKGKEYYSVATGEIHEGTTIRLREIKIGDAILRNVDASVVHNQQAPLLLGQTVLERFGTVTIDNINSKLIIKQK
;
A
#
# COMPACT_ATOMS: atom_id res chain seq x y z
N GLN A 1 -16.35 8.93 -14.50
CA GLN A 1 -17.08 7.66 -14.34
C GLN A 1 -17.07 6.77 -15.60
N ILE A 2 -17.21 7.36 -16.83
CA ILE A 2 -17.21 6.56 -18.08
C ILE A 2 -15.81 5.99 -18.32
N TYR A 3 -14.78 6.82 -18.30
CA TYR A 3 -13.39 6.40 -18.54
C TYR A 3 -12.86 5.47 -17.44
N ASP A 4 -13.30 5.64 -16.19
CA ASP A 4 -12.96 4.75 -15.10
C ASP A 4 -13.48 3.31 -15.34
N LYS A 5 -14.71 3.19 -15.87
CA LYS A 5 -15.29 1.89 -16.23
C LYS A 5 -14.64 1.24 -17.46
N THR A 6 -14.03 2.05 -18.34
CA THR A 6 -13.36 1.55 -19.56
C THR A 6 -11.86 1.31 -19.36
N GLY A 7 -11.32 1.62 -18.15
CA GLY A 7 -9.91 1.50 -17.84
C GLY A 7 -9.03 2.68 -18.34
N GLU A 8 -9.63 3.74 -18.89
CA GLU A 8 -8.93 4.94 -19.35
C GLU A 8 -8.73 5.95 -18.20
N VAL A 9 -7.97 5.54 -17.19
CA VAL A 9 -7.83 6.27 -15.91
C VAL A 9 -7.24 7.67 -16.10
N ASP A 10 -6.24 7.83 -16.98
CA ASP A 10 -5.60 9.14 -17.23
C ASP A 10 -6.61 10.17 -17.77
N LYS A 11 -7.51 9.75 -18.66
CA LYS A 11 -8.59 10.61 -19.16
C LYS A 11 -9.60 10.96 -18.07
N ALA A 12 -9.89 10.03 -17.18
CA ALA A 12 -10.75 10.30 -16.03
C ALA A 12 -10.13 11.32 -15.08
N ILE A 13 -8.81 11.27 -14.87
CA ILE A 13 -8.06 12.27 -14.09
C ILE A 13 -8.05 13.63 -14.82
N ASP A 14 -7.81 13.67 -16.12
CA ASP A 14 -7.86 14.91 -16.91
C ASP A 14 -9.26 15.56 -16.84
N ASP A 15 -10.34 14.78 -16.89
CA ASP A 15 -11.71 15.27 -16.72
C ASP A 15 -11.95 15.81 -15.30
N ALA A 16 -11.46 15.13 -14.27
CA ALA A 16 -11.57 15.60 -12.88
C ALA A 16 -10.81 16.91 -12.67
N ILE A 17 -9.62 17.05 -13.25
CA ILE A 17 -8.83 18.28 -13.22
C ILE A 17 -9.53 19.41 -13.98
N ALA A 18 -10.07 19.14 -15.18
CA ALA A 18 -10.83 20.12 -15.95
C ALA A 18 -12.12 20.56 -15.25
N TYR A 19 -12.75 19.67 -14.48
CA TYR A 19 -13.90 20.00 -13.65
C TYR A 19 -13.48 20.89 -12.47
N HIS A 20 -12.41 20.53 -11.76
CA HIS A 20 -11.84 21.36 -10.69
C HIS A 20 -11.54 22.80 -11.14
N GLU A 21 -11.01 22.94 -12.37
CA GLU A 21 -10.70 24.25 -12.96
C GLU A 21 -11.95 25.13 -13.21
N LYS A 22 -13.10 24.49 -13.45
CA LYS A 22 -14.37 25.17 -13.77
C LYS A 22 -15.34 25.26 -12.59
N SER A 23 -15.06 24.56 -11.51
CA SER A 23 -15.95 24.47 -10.36
C SER A 23 -15.92 25.74 -9.53
N GLU A 24 -17.09 26.29 -9.20
CA GLU A 24 -17.24 27.38 -8.23
C GLU A 24 -16.93 26.92 -6.81
N ASN A 25 -17.03 25.61 -6.54
CA ASN A 25 -16.68 25.01 -5.24
C ASN A 25 -15.77 23.79 -5.45
N PRO A 26 -14.46 24.00 -5.67
CA PRO A 26 -13.51 22.96 -5.97
C PRO A 26 -13.31 21.95 -4.82
N SER A 27 -13.72 22.27 -3.59
CA SER A 27 -13.54 21.39 -2.44
C SER A 27 -14.29 20.05 -2.54
N SER A 28 -15.43 20.01 -3.25
CA SER A 28 -16.21 18.78 -3.45
C SER A 28 -15.52 17.73 -4.33
N GLU A 29 -14.54 18.13 -5.16
CA GLU A 29 -13.81 17.26 -6.06
C GLU A 29 -12.45 16.80 -5.49
N LEU A 30 -12.03 17.41 -4.37
CA LEU A 30 -10.74 17.11 -3.75
C LEU A 30 -10.63 15.66 -3.27
N THR A 31 -11.75 15.01 -2.97
CA THR A 31 -11.82 13.65 -2.45
C THR A 31 -12.12 12.59 -3.52
N ASN A 32 -12.03 12.95 -4.81
CA ASN A 32 -12.34 11.99 -5.87
C ASN A 32 -11.37 10.80 -5.90
N PRO A 33 -11.87 9.56 -5.65
CA PRO A 33 -11.02 8.37 -5.56
C PRO A 33 -10.24 8.05 -6.84
N ILE A 34 -10.60 8.66 -7.97
CA ILE A 34 -9.90 8.44 -9.24
C ILE A 34 -8.43 8.85 -9.15
N PHE A 35 -8.10 9.88 -8.32
CA PHE A 35 -6.72 10.31 -8.14
C PHE A 35 -5.84 9.22 -7.50
N LYS A 36 -6.45 8.34 -6.70
CA LYS A 36 -5.74 7.21 -6.06
C LYS A 36 -5.23 6.18 -7.08
N LYS A 37 -5.83 6.12 -8.27
CA LYS A 37 -5.51 5.09 -9.27
C LYS A 37 -4.20 5.39 -10.03
N HIS A 38 -3.88 6.68 -10.26
CA HIS A 38 -2.64 7.09 -10.94
C HIS A 38 -2.08 8.37 -10.29
N LEU A 39 -1.59 8.25 -9.07
CA LEU A 39 -1.13 9.37 -8.24
C LEU A 39 -0.02 10.20 -8.88
N SER A 40 0.97 9.56 -9.50
CA SER A 40 2.09 10.25 -10.14
C SER A 40 1.62 11.13 -11.31
N TYR A 41 0.70 10.62 -12.12
CA TYR A 41 0.10 11.38 -13.21
C TYR A 41 -0.72 12.57 -12.70
N ALA A 42 -1.57 12.34 -11.69
CA ALA A 42 -2.37 13.38 -11.05
C ALA A 42 -1.47 14.48 -10.44
N LEU A 43 -0.42 14.10 -9.70
CA LEU A 43 0.55 15.03 -9.11
C LEU A 43 1.27 15.88 -10.18
N ALA A 44 1.71 15.25 -11.29
CA ALA A 44 2.37 15.97 -12.38
C ALA A 44 1.44 17.03 -13.00
N LYS A 45 0.19 16.66 -13.27
CA LYS A 45 -0.84 17.56 -13.81
C LYS A 45 -1.15 18.73 -12.87
N VAL A 46 -1.39 18.44 -11.60
CA VAL A 46 -1.69 19.47 -10.58
C VAL A 46 -0.48 20.38 -10.37
N THR A 47 0.73 19.84 -10.34
CA THR A 47 1.96 20.64 -10.24
C THR A 47 2.14 21.59 -11.45
N SER A 48 1.84 21.11 -12.66
CA SER A 48 1.82 21.96 -13.85
C SER A 48 0.82 23.10 -13.74
N LYS A 49 -0.38 22.85 -13.21
CA LYS A 49 -1.40 23.89 -12.96
C LYS A 49 -0.93 24.91 -11.91
N ILE A 50 -0.35 24.46 -10.80
CA ILE A 50 0.21 25.36 -9.76
C ILE A 50 1.22 26.33 -10.35
N ASN A 51 2.06 25.88 -11.31
CA ASN A 51 3.08 26.69 -11.94
C ASN A 51 2.54 27.63 -13.04
N SER A 52 1.34 27.38 -13.54
CA SER A 52 0.77 28.10 -14.69
C SER A 52 -0.27 29.16 -14.33
N VAL A 53 -0.82 29.14 -13.10
CA VAL A 53 -1.86 30.06 -12.65
C VAL A 53 -1.39 30.91 -11.48
N SER A 54 -1.80 32.19 -11.44
CA SER A 54 -1.41 33.12 -10.38
C SER A 54 -2.16 32.87 -9.08
N ASP A 55 -3.44 32.55 -9.16
CA ASP A 55 -4.25 32.11 -8.00
C ASP A 55 -4.29 30.56 -8.00
N ASN A 56 -3.39 29.96 -7.23
CA ASN A 56 -3.17 28.54 -7.23
C ASN A 56 -3.47 27.85 -5.86
N GLY A 57 -4.14 28.55 -4.94
CA GLY A 57 -4.42 28.03 -3.61
C GLY A 57 -5.24 26.73 -3.64
N SER A 58 -6.28 26.66 -4.46
CA SER A 58 -7.10 25.45 -4.62
C SER A 58 -6.31 24.28 -5.23
N TRP A 59 -5.40 24.57 -6.15
CA TRP A 59 -4.52 23.57 -6.75
C TRP A 59 -3.49 23.02 -5.76
N LYS A 60 -2.95 23.88 -4.90
CA LYS A 60 -2.06 23.48 -3.81
C LYS A 60 -2.79 22.57 -2.82
N MET A 61 -4.05 22.91 -2.51
CA MET A 61 -4.89 22.07 -1.67
C MET A 61 -5.19 20.71 -2.31
N LEU A 62 -5.52 20.68 -3.61
CA LEU A 62 -5.69 19.43 -4.36
C LEU A 62 -4.40 18.57 -4.34
N ARG A 63 -3.22 19.20 -4.45
CA ARG A 63 -1.94 18.49 -4.32
C ARG A 63 -1.78 17.84 -2.96
N VAL A 64 -2.17 18.52 -1.88
CA VAL A 64 -2.17 17.95 -0.53
C VAL A 64 -3.06 16.71 -0.48
N THR A 65 -4.29 16.82 -0.96
CA THR A 65 -5.23 15.68 -0.99
C THR A 65 -4.70 14.49 -1.79
N ILE A 66 -4.01 14.74 -2.91
CA ILE A 66 -3.38 13.65 -3.67
C ILE A 66 -2.25 13.00 -2.87
N TYR A 67 -1.45 13.76 -2.10
CA TYR A 67 -0.46 13.19 -1.18
C TYR A 67 -1.15 12.33 -0.10
N GLU A 68 -2.24 12.80 0.50
CA GLU A 68 -3.01 12.04 1.50
C GLU A 68 -3.60 10.75 0.91
N LEU A 69 -4.23 10.84 -0.27
CA LEU A 69 -4.74 9.67 -1.00
C LEU A 69 -3.64 8.66 -1.33
N GLY A 70 -2.42 9.17 -1.53
CA GLY A 70 -1.21 8.40 -1.75
C GLY A 70 -0.52 7.96 -0.45
N HIS A 71 -1.07 8.26 0.73
CA HIS A 71 -0.44 8.06 2.04
C HIS A 71 0.99 8.65 2.13
N ASP A 72 1.30 9.64 1.29
CA ASP A 72 2.56 10.40 1.34
C ASP A 72 2.42 11.56 2.34
N TYR A 73 2.16 11.19 3.58
CA TYR A 73 1.88 12.15 4.65
C TYR A 73 3.04 13.11 4.93
N ALA A 74 4.28 12.69 4.67
CA ALA A 74 5.43 13.58 4.82
C ALA A 74 5.39 14.75 3.83
N ASN A 75 5.04 14.51 2.57
CA ASN A 75 4.85 15.56 1.58
C ASN A 75 3.54 16.33 1.79
N ALA A 76 2.48 15.68 2.31
CA ALA A 76 1.25 16.36 2.70
C ALA A 76 1.52 17.39 3.80
N ILE A 77 2.22 17.00 4.88
CA ILE A 77 2.61 17.90 5.98
C ILE A 77 3.40 19.10 5.46
N LYS A 78 4.43 18.86 4.65
CA LYS A 78 5.21 19.93 4.04
C LYS A 78 4.35 20.88 3.20
N ALA A 79 3.40 20.33 2.45
CA ALA A 79 2.52 21.14 1.62
C ALA A 79 1.52 21.94 2.49
N TYR A 80 1.07 21.43 3.64
CA TYR A 80 0.32 22.21 4.64
C TYR A 80 1.16 23.32 5.25
N ASP A 81 2.43 23.08 5.57
CA ASP A 81 3.34 24.10 6.08
C ASP A 81 3.56 25.23 5.07
N ASP A 82 3.70 24.89 3.78
CA ASP A 82 3.80 25.88 2.69
C ASP A 82 2.51 26.72 2.56
N LEU A 83 1.32 26.08 2.67
CA LEU A 83 0.04 26.76 2.62
C LEU A 83 -0.13 27.71 3.82
N GLU A 84 0.18 27.26 5.03
CA GLU A 84 0.11 28.11 6.24
C GLU A 84 1.02 29.33 6.12
N LYS A 85 2.24 29.14 5.61
CA LYS A 85 3.21 30.22 5.43
C LYS A 85 2.77 31.24 4.38
N GLU A 86 2.12 30.81 3.31
CA GLU A 86 1.77 31.67 2.17
C GLU A 86 0.41 32.38 2.35
N TYR A 87 -0.58 31.64 2.88
CA TYR A 87 -1.96 32.16 3.01
C TYR A 87 -2.35 32.51 4.43
N GLY A 88 -1.43 32.27 5.38
CA GLY A 88 -1.69 32.49 6.81
C GLY A 88 -2.40 31.31 7.45
N THR A 89 -2.69 31.47 8.74
CA THR A 89 -3.28 30.45 9.58
C THR A 89 -4.72 30.17 9.21
N SER A 90 -5.00 28.94 8.78
CA SER A 90 -6.36 28.42 8.61
C SER A 90 -6.61 27.32 9.64
N ARG A 91 -7.73 27.40 10.37
CA ARG A 91 -8.13 26.39 11.37
C ARG A 91 -8.10 24.97 10.77
N ASN A 92 -8.59 24.81 9.52
CA ASN A 92 -8.68 23.50 8.88
C ASN A 92 -7.30 22.89 8.55
N ILE A 93 -6.26 23.71 8.34
CA ILE A 93 -4.90 23.20 8.13
C ILE A 93 -4.47 22.39 9.35
N TYR A 94 -4.71 22.88 10.54
CA TYR A 94 -4.34 22.18 11.78
C TYR A 94 -5.06 20.84 11.93
N TYR A 95 -6.34 20.76 11.57
CA TYR A 95 -7.10 19.52 11.63
C TYR A 95 -6.48 18.42 10.74
N TYR A 96 -6.35 18.71 9.45
CA TYR A 96 -5.88 17.70 8.50
C TYR A 96 -4.38 17.40 8.64
N ARG A 97 -3.57 18.41 9.00
CA ARG A 97 -2.14 18.18 9.27
C ARG A 97 -1.92 17.33 10.52
N ALA A 98 -2.78 17.48 11.55
CA ALA A 98 -2.77 16.62 12.73
C ALA A 98 -2.99 15.15 12.35
N ASP A 99 -3.98 14.87 11.48
CA ASP A 99 -4.19 13.50 10.96
C ASP A 99 -2.92 12.99 10.25
N CYS A 100 -2.30 13.80 9.41
CA CYS A 100 -1.06 13.41 8.72
C CYS A 100 0.10 13.13 9.71
N TYR A 101 0.23 13.94 10.78
CA TYR A 101 1.22 13.67 11.82
C TYR A 101 0.96 12.35 12.54
N ASN A 102 -0.30 12.07 12.87
CA ASN A 102 -0.66 10.80 13.50
C ASN A 102 -0.35 9.60 12.61
N GLU A 103 -0.67 9.69 11.31
CA GLU A 103 -0.40 8.62 10.34
C GLU A 103 1.09 8.29 10.19
N ILE A 104 1.99 9.24 10.45
CA ILE A 104 3.44 8.97 10.48
C ILE A 104 3.96 8.62 11.89
N GLY A 105 3.06 8.48 12.87
CA GLY A 105 3.40 8.13 14.24
C GLY A 105 3.91 9.30 15.11
N ASP A 106 3.80 10.54 14.62
CA ASP A 106 4.15 11.75 15.38
C ASP A 106 2.94 12.28 16.15
N THR A 107 2.50 11.50 17.12
CA THR A 107 1.33 11.80 17.95
C THR A 107 1.49 13.10 18.75
N GLU A 108 2.71 13.50 19.06
CA GLU A 108 2.96 14.76 19.79
C GLU A 108 2.59 15.98 18.93
N ARG A 109 3.05 16.03 17.67
CA ARG A 109 2.70 17.13 16.77
C ARG A 109 1.22 17.06 16.35
N ALA A 110 0.66 15.87 16.22
CA ALA A 110 -0.77 15.69 15.99
C ALA A 110 -1.60 16.34 17.11
N VAL A 111 -1.27 16.10 18.37
CA VAL A 111 -1.92 16.70 19.54
C VAL A 111 -1.77 18.23 19.53
N VAL A 112 -0.57 18.74 19.21
CA VAL A 112 -0.33 20.19 19.15
C VAL A 112 -1.24 20.86 18.11
N ASP A 113 -1.31 20.32 16.91
CA ASP A 113 -2.13 20.87 15.83
C ASP A 113 -3.63 20.75 16.16
N MET A 114 -4.07 19.58 16.65
CA MET A 114 -5.47 19.41 17.03
C MET A 114 -5.87 20.33 18.20
N THR A 115 -4.95 20.61 19.12
CA THR A 115 -5.18 21.59 20.19
C THR A 115 -5.40 22.99 19.62
N LYS A 116 -4.56 23.42 18.67
CA LYS A 116 -4.75 24.70 17.98
C LYS A 116 -6.07 24.78 17.22
N PHE A 117 -6.47 23.66 16.56
CA PHE A 117 -7.77 23.58 15.90
C PHE A 117 -8.92 23.83 16.88
N ILE A 118 -8.88 23.19 18.06
CA ILE A 118 -9.89 23.33 19.12
C ILE A 118 -9.89 24.77 19.67
N GLU A 119 -8.71 25.36 19.96
CA GLU A 119 -8.56 26.70 20.50
C GLU A 119 -9.01 27.81 19.56
N LEU A 120 -8.81 27.64 18.24
CA LEU A 120 -9.28 28.57 17.21
C LEU A 120 -10.80 28.46 16.95
N GLY A 121 -11.45 27.45 17.50
CA GLY A 121 -12.89 27.29 17.53
C GLY A 121 -13.48 27.79 18.84
N ASP A 122 -14.61 27.19 19.25
CA ASP A 122 -15.30 27.52 20.51
C ASP A 122 -14.85 26.62 21.69
N GLY A 123 -13.88 25.74 21.47
CA GLY A 123 -13.39 24.79 22.45
C GLY A 123 -14.34 23.63 22.77
N LYS A 124 -15.43 23.47 22.02
CA LYS A 124 -16.50 22.48 22.23
C LYS A 124 -16.74 21.57 21.04
N ASP A 125 -15.84 21.57 20.09
CA ASP A 125 -15.91 20.67 18.93
C ASP A 125 -15.69 19.22 19.40
N TYR A 126 -16.80 18.50 19.52
CA TYR A 126 -16.82 17.12 19.99
C TYR A 126 -15.84 16.22 19.19
N PHE A 127 -15.94 16.28 17.85
CA PHE A 127 -15.13 15.42 16.98
C PHE A 127 -13.64 15.71 17.14
N ALA A 128 -13.25 16.96 17.26
CA ALA A 128 -11.86 17.34 17.44
C ALA A 128 -11.31 16.92 18.82
N ILE A 129 -12.13 17.01 19.87
CA ILE A 129 -11.74 16.60 21.23
C ILE A 129 -11.54 15.08 21.28
N VAL A 130 -12.49 14.30 20.75
CA VAL A 130 -12.40 12.84 20.69
C VAL A 130 -11.22 12.40 19.79
N ARG A 131 -10.98 13.11 18.68
CA ARG A 131 -9.83 12.84 17.81
C ARG A 131 -8.51 13.08 18.51
N ARG A 132 -8.40 14.18 19.31
CA ARG A 132 -7.20 14.43 20.13
C ARG A 132 -7.02 13.38 21.20
N ALA A 133 -8.11 12.90 21.81
CA ALA A 133 -8.06 11.79 22.74
C ALA A 133 -7.49 10.51 22.12
N ASP A 134 -7.85 10.21 20.86
CA ASP A 134 -7.25 9.10 20.13
C ASP A 134 -5.75 9.29 19.91
N TYR A 135 -5.29 10.50 19.56
CA TYR A 135 -3.85 10.76 19.43
C TYR A 135 -3.11 10.62 20.76
N TYR A 136 -3.70 11.07 21.86
CA TYR A 136 -3.14 10.81 23.20
C TYR A 136 -3.04 9.32 23.49
N ARG A 137 -4.10 8.55 23.22
CA ARG A 137 -4.12 7.10 23.42
C ARG A 137 -3.05 6.41 22.58
N GLU A 138 -2.95 6.72 21.30
CA GLU A 138 -1.96 6.15 20.38
C GLU A 138 -0.52 6.51 20.77
N GLY A 139 -0.33 7.67 21.39
CA GLY A 139 0.94 8.11 21.97
C GLY A 139 1.21 7.57 23.38
N GLY A 140 0.37 6.66 23.92
CA GLY A 140 0.53 6.09 25.26
C GLY A 140 0.20 7.04 26.42
N LYS A 141 -0.43 8.20 26.14
CA LYS A 141 -0.83 9.21 27.13
C LYS A 141 -2.27 8.96 27.57
N TYR A 142 -2.47 7.86 28.30
CA TYR A 142 -3.82 7.32 28.59
C TYR A 142 -4.62 8.23 29.53
N GLU A 143 -4.00 8.88 30.49
CA GLU A 143 -4.67 9.81 31.41
C GLU A 143 -5.22 11.03 30.70
N GLU A 144 -4.44 11.61 29.77
CA GLU A 144 -4.88 12.73 28.92
C GLU A 144 -5.99 12.29 27.96
N ALA A 145 -5.89 11.08 27.42
CA ALA A 145 -6.92 10.49 26.58
C ALA A 145 -8.25 10.34 27.35
N ILE A 146 -8.21 9.78 28.57
CA ILE A 146 -9.36 9.64 29.45
C ILE A 146 -10.02 11.01 29.74
N ALA A 147 -9.21 12.04 29.98
CA ALA A 147 -9.72 13.38 30.24
C ALA A 147 -10.47 13.95 29.01
N ASP A 148 -9.90 13.81 27.82
CA ASP A 148 -10.54 14.28 26.58
C ASP A 148 -11.76 13.43 26.19
N PHE A 149 -11.74 12.11 26.31
CA PHE A 149 -12.92 11.26 26.12
C PHE A 149 -14.01 11.61 27.11
N THR A 150 -13.68 11.92 28.38
CA THR A 150 -14.65 12.36 29.40
C THR A 150 -15.33 13.65 28.96
N LYS A 151 -14.54 14.62 28.48
CA LYS A 151 -15.07 15.87 27.93
C LYS A 151 -15.95 15.64 26.69
N GLY A 152 -15.56 14.70 25.82
CA GLY A 152 -16.36 14.28 24.69
C GLY A 152 -17.71 13.72 25.10
N ILE A 153 -17.74 12.80 26.07
CA ILE A 153 -18.97 12.21 26.62
C ILE A 153 -19.88 13.27 27.29
N GLU A 154 -19.29 14.26 27.95
CA GLU A 154 -20.07 15.38 28.50
C GLU A 154 -20.74 16.21 27.41
N LEU A 155 -20.12 16.36 26.23
CA LEU A 155 -20.68 17.09 25.09
C LEU A 155 -21.70 16.25 24.31
N GLU A 156 -21.42 14.99 24.07
CA GLU A 156 -22.27 14.05 23.30
C GLU A 156 -22.40 12.72 24.05
N PRO A 157 -23.31 12.63 25.06
CA PRO A 157 -23.43 11.43 25.90
C PRO A 157 -23.97 10.21 25.17
N VAL A 158 -24.43 10.37 23.93
CA VAL A 158 -25.04 9.32 23.12
C VAL A 158 -24.07 8.69 22.11
N ASP A 159 -22.79 8.99 22.20
CA ASP A 159 -21.76 8.40 21.33
C ASP A 159 -21.09 7.20 22.03
N ALA A 160 -21.38 6.00 21.57
CA ALA A 160 -20.81 4.76 22.06
C ALA A 160 -19.30 4.66 21.85
N TYR A 161 -18.76 5.33 20.81
CA TYR A 161 -17.33 5.33 20.51
C TYR A 161 -16.49 5.93 21.63
N ALA A 162 -16.91 7.06 22.18
CA ALA A 162 -16.17 7.72 23.27
C ALA A 162 -16.14 6.84 24.54
N TYR A 163 -17.26 6.17 24.88
CA TYR A 163 -17.27 5.21 25.98
C TYR A 163 -16.35 4.02 25.72
N TYR A 164 -16.39 3.44 24.51
CA TYR A 164 -15.53 2.34 24.11
C TYR A 164 -14.06 2.69 24.28
N LYS A 165 -13.64 3.83 23.72
CA LYS A 165 -12.25 4.26 23.77
C LYS A 165 -11.76 4.65 25.15
N ARG A 166 -12.63 5.28 25.97
CA ARG A 166 -12.29 5.59 27.35
C ARG A 166 -12.18 4.32 28.20
N GLY A 167 -13.09 3.37 28.01
CA GLY A 167 -13.02 2.07 28.64
C GLY A 167 -11.72 1.34 28.31
N TRP A 168 -11.30 1.38 27.06
CA TRP A 168 -10.01 0.80 26.65
C TRP A 168 -8.81 1.50 27.32
N CYS A 169 -8.82 2.83 27.44
CA CYS A 169 -7.78 3.54 28.17
C CYS A 169 -7.76 3.15 29.68
N TYR A 170 -8.93 2.92 30.30
CA TYR A 170 -8.99 2.40 31.67
C TYR A 170 -8.37 1.01 31.81
N GLU A 171 -8.59 0.08 30.85
CA GLU A 171 -7.91 -1.22 30.87
C GLU A 171 -6.39 -1.08 30.75
N LEU A 172 -5.91 -0.20 29.85
CA LEU A 172 -4.48 0.06 29.67
C LEU A 172 -3.82 0.69 30.91
N THR A 173 -4.59 1.39 31.74
CA THR A 173 -4.12 1.90 33.05
C THR A 173 -4.40 0.94 34.21
N GLY A 174 -5.02 -0.21 33.96
CA GLY A 174 -5.30 -1.24 34.97
C GLY A 174 -6.59 -1.01 35.76
N ASP A 175 -7.44 -0.05 35.41
CA ASP A 175 -8.74 0.21 36.03
C ASP A 175 -9.86 -0.57 35.33
N ASP A 176 -9.83 -1.89 35.47
CA ASP A 176 -10.80 -2.80 34.88
C ASP A 176 -12.24 -2.54 35.31
N ASP A 177 -12.47 -1.93 36.50
CA ASP A 177 -13.82 -1.62 36.97
C ASP A 177 -14.42 -0.41 36.29
N SER A 178 -13.63 0.63 36.02
CA SER A 178 -14.05 1.78 35.24
C SER A 178 -14.25 1.42 33.78
N ALA A 179 -13.37 0.55 33.21
CA ALA A 179 -13.53 0.00 31.87
C ALA A 179 -14.88 -0.73 31.72
N MET A 180 -15.21 -1.64 32.64
CA MET A 180 -16.48 -2.37 32.65
C MET A 180 -17.71 -1.45 32.71
N LYS A 181 -17.63 -0.36 33.49
CA LYS A 181 -18.72 0.64 33.55
C LYS A 181 -18.91 1.32 32.20
N ASP A 182 -17.82 1.71 31.56
CA ASP A 182 -17.87 2.39 30.26
C ASP A 182 -18.36 1.46 29.16
N TYR A 183 -17.93 0.21 29.10
CA TYR A 183 -18.45 -0.73 28.13
C TYR A 183 -19.96 -0.98 28.31
N ASN A 184 -20.43 -1.12 29.54
CA ASN A 184 -21.87 -1.24 29.81
C ASN A 184 -22.63 0.02 29.37
N ALA A 185 -22.13 1.21 29.72
CA ALA A 185 -22.75 2.48 29.31
C ALA A 185 -22.77 2.65 27.78
N GLY A 186 -21.70 2.31 27.10
CA GLY A 186 -21.63 2.38 25.64
C GLY A 186 -22.60 1.40 24.96
N ILE A 187 -22.78 0.18 25.49
CA ILE A 187 -23.78 -0.78 25.00
C ILE A 187 -25.21 -0.28 25.25
N ASP A 188 -25.46 0.39 26.36
CA ASP A 188 -26.77 0.98 26.65
C ASP A 188 -27.09 2.12 25.67
N VAL A 189 -26.06 2.85 25.21
CA VAL A 189 -26.16 3.91 24.20
C VAL A 189 -26.39 3.34 22.80
N ASP A 190 -25.54 2.41 22.39
CA ASP A 190 -25.63 1.77 21.07
C ASP A 190 -25.32 0.27 21.15
N LYS A 191 -26.37 -0.54 21.08
CA LYS A 191 -26.26 -1.99 21.07
C LYS A 191 -25.74 -2.57 19.74
N SER A 192 -25.61 -1.76 18.70
CA SER A 192 -25.15 -2.20 17.39
C SER A 192 -23.65 -1.98 17.18
N TYR A 193 -22.91 -1.51 18.20
CA TYR A 193 -21.47 -1.25 18.10
C TYR A 193 -20.64 -2.46 18.56
N PRO A 194 -20.16 -3.34 17.62
CA PRO A 194 -19.64 -4.66 17.98
C PRO A 194 -18.34 -4.62 18.78
N TYR A 195 -17.50 -3.59 18.59
CA TYR A 195 -16.21 -3.49 19.30
C TYR A 195 -16.37 -3.41 20.84
N ILE A 196 -17.46 -2.81 21.33
CA ILE A 196 -17.68 -2.74 22.79
C ILE A 196 -17.93 -4.14 23.36
N PHE A 197 -18.69 -4.98 22.64
CA PHE A 197 -18.90 -6.37 23.05
C PHE A 197 -17.59 -7.16 23.01
N LEU A 198 -16.71 -6.89 22.04
CA LEU A 198 -15.40 -7.55 21.98
C LEU A 198 -14.59 -7.24 23.23
N MET A 199 -14.40 -5.97 23.55
CA MET A 199 -13.61 -5.54 24.72
C MET A 199 -14.24 -6.01 26.02
N ARG A 200 -15.56 -5.88 26.18
CA ARG A 200 -16.24 -6.37 27.38
C ARG A 200 -16.11 -7.89 27.52
N GLY A 201 -16.23 -8.62 26.43
CA GLY A 201 -16.05 -10.07 26.40
C GLY A 201 -14.63 -10.49 26.82
N GLU A 202 -13.60 -9.80 26.32
CA GLU A 202 -12.21 -10.05 26.72
C GLU A 202 -12.00 -9.73 28.22
N LEU A 203 -12.56 -8.63 28.70
CA LEU A 203 -12.52 -8.28 30.12
C LEU A 203 -13.26 -9.31 30.98
N TYR A 204 -14.39 -9.89 30.51
CA TYR A 204 -15.03 -11.02 31.17
C TYR A 204 -14.14 -12.28 31.20
N LEU A 205 -13.40 -12.58 30.11
CA LEU A 205 -12.43 -13.70 30.10
C LEU A 205 -11.32 -13.46 31.12
N LYS A 206 -10.79 -12.27 31.22
CA LYS A 206 -9.78 -11.86 32.21
C LYS A 206 -10.28 -12.06 33.64
N ARG A 207 -11.59 -11.86 33.89
CA ARG A 207 -12.24 -12.07 35.17
C ARG A 207 -12.70 -13.52 35.40
N GLY A 208 -12.50 -14.43 34.47
CA GLY A 208 -12.93 -15.83 34.54
C GLY A 208 -14.42 -16.03 34.27
N GLU A 209 -15.14 -15.03 33.78
CA GLU A 209 -16.59 -15.05 33.55
C GLU A 209 -16.91 -15.53 32.11
N LYS A 210 -16.48 -16.73 31.79
CA LYS A 210 -16.47 -17.29 30.44
C LYS A 210 -17.84 -17.32 29.75
N GLU A 211 -18.91 -17.60 30.49
CA GLU A 211 -20.26 -17.65 29.93
C GLU A 211 -20.73 -16.29 29.46
N LYS A 212 -20.40 -15.22 30.21
CA LYS A 212 -20.70 -13.83 29.78
C LYS A 212 -19.87 -13.41 28.59
N ALA A 213 -18.57 -13.75 28.56
CA ALA A 213 -17.72 -13.52 27.47
C ALA A 213 -18.23 -14.14 26.16
N ASN A 214 -18.60 -15.42 26.21
CA ASN A 214 -19.16 -16.14 25.07
C ASN A 214 -20.46 -15.51 24.58
N ALA A 215 -21.31 -15.01 25.47
CA ALA A 215 -22.55 -14.32 25.10
C ALA A 215 -22.25 -13.03 24.31
N ASP A 216 -21.24 -12.26 24.71
CA ASP A 216 -20.80 -11.08 23.98
C ASP A 216 -20.22 -11.43 22.61
N PHE A 217 -19.39 -12.47 22.51
CA PHE A 217 -18.81 -12.90 21.22
C PHE A 217 -19.89 -13.45 20.26
N GLU A 218 -20.86 -14.19 20.73
CA GLU A 218 -21.99 -14.63 19.88
C GLU A 218 -22.87 -13.46 19.46
N GLU A 219 -22.99 -12.42 20.27
CA GLU A 219 -23.70 -11.19 19.89
C GLU A 219 -22.97 -10.48 18.74
N ILE A 220 -21.62 -10.39 18.74
CA ILE A 220 -20.84 -9.87 17.63
C ILE A 220 -21.14 -10.66 16.35
N ILE A 221 -21.11 -12.01 16.44
CA ILE A 221 -21.36 -12.87 15.27
C ILE A 221 -22.75 -12.66 14.70
N ARG A 222 -23.74 -12.37 15.57
CA ARG A 222 -25.11 -12.09 15.17
C ARG A 222 -25.25 -10.74 14.45
N GLN A 223 -24.50 -9.73 14.89
CA GLN A 223 -24.58 -8.36 14.38
C GLN A 223 -23.71 -8.14 13.16
N ASP A 224 -22.46 -8.55 13.23
CA ASP A 224 -21.43 -8.33 12.20
C ASP A 224 -21.57 -9.38 11.09
N THR A 225 -22.49 -9.11 10.17
CA THR A 225 -22.85 -10.02 9.07
C THR A 225 -22.30 -9.62 7.71
N VAL A 226 -21.71 -8.42 7.62
CA VAL A 226 -21.11 -7.88 6.39
C VAL A 226 -19.59 -7.92 6.54
N ALA A 227 -18.94 -8.63 5.62
CA ALA A 227 -17.48 -8.67 5.59
C ALA A 227 -16.94 -7.39 4.95
N GLU A 228 -16.53 -6.44 5.79
CA GLU A 228 -15.98 -5.15 5.38
C GLU A 228 -14.82 -4.72 6.30
N SER A 229 -14.10 -3.69 5.91
CA SER A 229 -13.07 -3.10 6.77
C SER A 229 -13.71 -2.60 8.07
N GLY A 230 -13.09 -2.93 9.22
CA GLY A 230 -13.65 -2.65 10.54
C GLY A 230 -14.54 -3.75 11.11
N SER A 231 -14.73 -4.89 10.42
CA SER A 231 -15.34 -6.09 11.01
C SER A 231 -14.50 -6.58 12.21
N CYS A 232 -15.16 -7.02 13.29
CA CYS A 232 -14.50 -7.65 14.43
C CYS A 232 -14.95 -9.11 14.67
N ARG A 233 -15.80 -9.64 13.81
CA ARG A 233 -16.32 -11.02 13.88
C ARG A 233 -15.23 -12.07 13.88
N GLN A 234 -14.13 -11.86 13.16
CA GLN A 234 -12.99 -12.78 13.13
C GLN A 234 -12.36 -12.96 14.52
N TYR A 235 -12.29 -11.89 15.31
CA TYR A 235 -11.77 -11.96 16.69
C TYR A 235 -12.73 -12.70 17.60
N ALA A 236 -14.03 -12.43 17.51
CA ALA A 236 -15.05 -13.15 18.28
C ALA A 236 -15.04 -14.66 17.97
N LEU A 237 -14.94 -15.03 16.70
CA LEU A 237 -14.82 -16.43 16.27
C LEU A 237 -13.56 -17.09 16.85
N HIS A 238 -12.42 -16.39 16.82
CA HIS A 238 -11.18 -16.88 17.41
C HIS A 238 -11.33 -17.13 18.92
N LEU A 239 -11.89 -16.16 19.66
CA LEU A 239 -12.08 -16.23 21.11
C LEU A 239 -13.06 -17.34 21.52
N LEU A 240 -13.97 -17.72 20.63
CA LEU A 240 -14.83 -18.90 20.79
C LEU A 240 -14.15 -20.22 20.37
N GLY A 241 -12.87 -20.19 19.92
CA GLY A 241 -12.14 -21.36 19.45
C GLY A 241 -12.46 -21.79 18.02
N ARG A 242 -13.22 -20.98 17.26
CA ARG A 242 -13.69 -21.27 15.89
C ARG A 242 -12.68 -20.72 14.86
N ASN A 243 -11.42 -21.12 14.99
CA ASN A 243 -10.30 -20.51 14.23
C ASN A 243 -10.43 -20.62 12.70
N THR A 244 -10.93 -21.75 12.19
CA THR A 244 -11.15 -21.93 10.75
C THR A 244 -12.14 -20.91 10.20
N GLU A 245 -13.26 -20.72 10.92
CA GLU A 245 -14.28 -19.75 10.53
C GLU A 245 -13.76 -18.30 10.64
N ALA A 246 -12.91 -18.02 11.63
CA ALA A 246 -12.27 -16.71 11.78
C ALA A 246 -11.40 -16.37 10.58
N LEU A 247 -10.58 -17.31 10.11
CA LEU A 247 -9.73 -17.12 8.92
C LEU A 247 -10.57 -17.01 7.65
N GLU A 248 -11.59 -17.84 7.49
CA GLU A 248 -12.50 -17.73 6.34
C GLU A 248 -13.23 -16.38 6.29
N TRP A 249 -13.61 -15.85 7.46
CA TRP A 249 -14.20 -14.51 7.53
C TRP A 249 -13.19 -13.43 7.17
N MET A 250 -11.97 -13.51 7.69
CA MET A 250 -10.90 -12.56 7.36
C MET A 250 -10.58 -12.53 5.87
N GLU A 251 -10.58 -13.67 5.19
CA GLU A 251 -10.39 -13.70 3.73
C GLU A 251 -11.54 -13.01 2.98
N LYS A 252 -12.78 -13.08 3.48
CA LYS A 252 -13.92 -12.33 2.91
C LYS A 252 -13.75 -10.82 3.11
N VAL A 253 -13.29 -10.38 4.28
CA VAL A 253 -12.99 -8.97 4.57
C VAL A 253 -11.91 -8.45 3.62
N ILE A 254 -10.82 -9.22 3.42
CA ILE A 254 -9.76 -8.88 2.47
C ILE A 254 -10.28 -8.84 1.03
N ALA A 255 -11.16 -9.75 0.64
CA ALA A 255 -11.73 -9.76 -0.71
C ALA A 255 -12.62 -8.54 -0.97
N ALA A 256 -13.28 -8.01 0.05
CA ALA A 256 -14.07 -6.79 -0.03
C ALA A 256 -13.21 -5.52 -0.12
N ASP A 257 -12.05 -5.51 0.54
CA ASP A 257 -11.09 -4.39 0.49
C ASP A 257 -9.64 -4.90 0.40
N SER A 258 -9.25 -5.41 -0.76
CA SER A 258 -7.92 -5.97 -1.00
C SER A 258 -6.79 -4.92 -1.00
N THR A 259 -7.12 -3.64 -1.08
CA THR A 259 -6.17 -2.52 -1.07
C THR A 259 -6.07 -1.83 0.29
N GLY A 260 -6.99 -2.13 1.20
CA GLY A 260 -6.98 -1.57 2.55
C GLY A 260 -5.73 -1.97 3.32
N ASN A 261 -5.05 -0.98 3.89
CA ASN A 261 -3.86 -1.23 4.70
C ASN A 261 -4.22 -1.83 6.06
N GLY A 262 -5.33 -1.39 6.67
CA GLY A 262 -5.81 -1.86 7.96
C GLY A 262 -6.22 -3.33 7.94
N VAL A 263 -6.88 -3.81 6.89
CA VAL A 263 -7.36 -5.21 6.84
C VAL A 263 -6.22 -6.23 6.89
N TYR A 264 -5.06 -5.90 6.37
CA TYR A 264 -3.88 -6.77 6.49
C TYR A 264 -3.20 -6.65 7.85
N TYR A 265 -3.33 -5.49 8.51
CA TYR A 265 -2.93 -5.32 9.89
C TYR A 265 -3.81 -6.19 10.81
N ASP A 266 -5.14 -6.11 10.66
CA ASP A 266 -6.09 -6.95 11.40
C ASP A 266 -5.83 -8.45 11.18
N LYS A 267 -5.47 -8.85 9.95
CA LYS A 267 -5.05 -10.23 9.69
C LYS A 267 -3.79 -10.60 10.44
N SER A 268 -2.82 -9.68 10.53
CA SER A 268 -1.59 -9.90 11.30
C SER A 268 -1.89 -10.09 12.79
N CYS A 269 -2.74 -9.23 13.38
CA CYS A 269 -3.19 -9.35 14.76
C CYS A 269 -3.87 -10.70 15.02
N LEU A 270 -4.83 -11.07 14.18
CA LEU A 270 -5.54 -12.36 14.31
C LEU A 270 -4.58 -13.56 14.26
N LEU A 271 -3.62 -13.55 13.31
CA LEU A 271 -2.65 -14.63 13.16
C LEU A 271 -1.67 -14.68 14.36
N ALA A 272 -1.25 -13.53 14.88
CA ALA A 272 -0.40 -13.45 16.07
C ALA A 272 -1.13 -14.04 17.31
N ARG A 273 -2.39 -13.69 17.52
CA ARG A 273 -3.24 -14.27 18.59
C ARG A 273 -3.44 -15.78 18.43
N MET A 274 -3.45 -16.31 17.21
CA MET A 274 -3.52 -17.73 16.91
C MET A 274 -2.17 -18.46 17.06
N GLY A 275 -1.07 -17.74 17.31
CA GLY A 275 0.29 -18.28 17.37
C GLY A 275 0.89 -18.63 16.00
N GLN A 276 0.30 -18.16 14.92
CA GLN A 276 0.82 -18.31 13.54
C GLN A 276 1.77 -17.16 13.23
N LEU A 277 2.97 -17.21 13.83
CA LEU A 277 3.85 -16.04 13.94
C LEU A 277 4.46 -15.61 12.60
N ASP A 278 4.88 -16.55 11.76
CA ASP A 278 5.50 -16.27 10.45
C ASP A 278 4.47 -15.69 9.46
N GLU A 279 3.26 -16.24 9.47
CA GLU A 279 2.14 -15.75 8.67
C GLU A 279 1.70 -14.36 9.13
N SER A 280 1.73 -14.09 10.44
CA SER A 280 1.45 -12.78 11.02
C SER A 280 2.44 -11.72 10.50
N VAL A 281 3.75 -11.97 10.57
CA VAL A 281 4.77 -11.06 10.04
C VAL A 281 4.60 -10.86 8.53
N THR A 282 4.20 -11.91 7.80
CA THR A 282 3.92 -11.83 6.36
C THR A 282 2.71 -10.92 6.07
N ALA A 283 1.64 -11.03 6.87
CA ALA A 283 0.47 -10.17 6.77
C ALA A 283 0.81 -8.71 7.11
N LEU A 284 1.62 -8.47 8.17
CA LEU A 284 2.11 -7.14 8.53
C LEU A 284 2.94 -6.50 7.41
N ARG A 285 3.81 -7.28 6.75
CA ARG A 285 4.56 -6.82 5.57
C ARG A 285 3.61 -6.38 4.45
N LYS A 286 2.50 -7.09 4.25
CA LYS A 286 1.49 -6.72 3.27
C LYS A 286 0.75 -5.44 3.67
N ALA A 287 0.42 -5.27 4.97
CA ALA A 287 -0.14 -4.02 5.49
C ALA A 287 0.78 -2.83 5.19
N PHE A 288 2.08 -2.96 5.44
CA PHE A 288 3.06 -1.92 5.14
C PHE A 288 3.19 -1.64 3.64
N LYS A 289 3.14 -2.66 2.79
CA LYS A 289 3.13 -2.48 1.33
C LYS A 289 1.90 -1.71 0.87
N ASN A 290 0.77 -1.91 1.52
CA ASN A 290 -0.47 -1.19 1.26
C ASN A 290 -0.54 0.20 1.96
N GLY A 291 0.54 0.64 2.62
CA GLY A 291 0.62 1.99 3.20
C GLY A 291 0.31 2.10 4.69
N TYR A 292 0.11 0.99 5.42
CA TYR A 292 -0.03 1.06 6.89
C TYR A 292 1.24 1.61 7.54
N ARG A 293 1.12 2.60 8.42
CA ARG A 293 2.27 3.29 9.05
C ARG A 293 2.02 3.70 10.51
N SER A 294 0.94 3.28 11.13
CA SER A 294 0.66 3.59 12.54
C SER A 294 1.63 2.85 13.48
N PHE A 295 2.92 3.22 13.40
CA PHE A 295 3.98 2.54 14.19
C PHE A 295 3.77 2.72 15.68
N ALA A 296 3.27 3.89 16.13
CA ALA A 296 2.96 4.10 17.53
C ALA A 296 1.88 3.13 18.02
N HIS A 297 0.84 2.88 17.20
CA HIS A 297 -0.16 1.87 17.51
C HIS A 297 0.46 0.46 17.60
N ILE A 298 1.26 0.05 16.62
CA ILE A 298 1.94 -1.26 16.62
C ILE A 298 2.80 -1.46 17.87
N GLU A 299 3.44 -0.40 18.36
CA GLU A 299 4.32 -0.46 19.55
C GLU A 299 3.55 -0.74 20.84
N HIS A 300 2.27 -0.36 20.89
CA HIS A 300 1.42 -0.48 22.09
C HIS A 300 0.26 -1.48 21.93
N ASP A 301 0.16 -2.17 20.80
CA ASP A 301 -0.89 -3.14 20.53
C ASP A 301 -0.51 -4.53 21.09
N ASP A 302 -1.21 -4.96 22.11
CA ASP A 302 -0.98 -6.25 22.77
C ASP A 302 -1.14 -7.44 21.81
N ASP A 303 -1.92 -7.30 20.74
CA ASP A 303 -2.07 -8.33 19.71
C ASP A 303 -0.73 -8.63 19.01
N MET A 304 0.21 -7.67 19.01
CA MET A 304 1.55 -7.83 18.44
C MET A 304 2.58 -8.45 19.38
N ASP A 305 2.27 -8.65 20.66
CA ASP A 305 3.23 -9.12 21.66
C ASP A 305 3.89 -10.44 21.28
N ALA A 306 3.13 -11.36 20.70
CA ALA A 306 3.64 -12.67 20.29
C ALA A 306 4.73 -12.57 19.20
N ILE A 307 4.74 -11.52 18.37
CA ILE A 307 5.71 -11.34 17.29
C ILE A 307 6.71 -10.21 17.56
N ARG A 308 6.47 -9.33 18.54
CA ARG A 308 7.25 -8.11 18.82
C ARG A 308 8.75 -8.39 18.99
N GLU A 309 9.11 -9.49 19.62
CA GLU A 309 10.51 -9.86 19.86
C GLU A 309 11.18 -10.61 18.69
N LEU A 310 10.43 -11.00 17.65
CA LEU A 310 10.98 -11.70 16.51
C LEU A 310 11.97 -10.82 15.74
N PRO A 311 13.14 -11.33 15.37
CA PRO A 311 14.13 -10.56 14.59
C PRO A 311 13.56 -10.05 13.26
N GLU A 312 12.64 -10.81 12.66
CA GLU A 312 12.01 -10.46 11.41
C GLU A 312 11.01 -9.31 11.55
N PHE A 313 10.24 -9.30 12.65
CA PHE A 313 9.37 -8.16 12.98
C PHE A 313 10.21 -6.88 13.19
N LYS A 314 11.27 -6.93 14.00
CA LYS A 314 12.15 -5.78 14.27
C LYS A 314 12.76 -5.22 12.97
N ARG A 315 13.29 -6.10 12.11
CA ARG A 315 13.79 -5.70 10.79
C ARG A 315 12.71 -5.06 9.91
N LEU A 316 11.51 -5.61 9.95
CA LEU A 316 10.38 -5.11 9.17
C LEU A 316 9.99 -3.69 9.63
N ILE A 317 9.91 -3.45 10.93
CA ILE A 317 9.62 -2.12 11.49
C ILE A 317 10.72 -1.11 11.07
N GLU A 318 11.99 -1.47 11.25
CA GLU A 318 13.12 -0.59 10.86
C GLU A 318 13.09 -0.28 9.36
N GLU A 319 12.87 -1.32 8.53
CA GLU A 319 12.78 -1.18 7.07
C GLU A 319 11.73 -0.15 6.66
N TYR A 320 10.54 -0.21 7.25
CA TYR A 320 9.43 0.63 6.84
C TYR A 320 9.35 1.98 7.57
N LYS A 321 9.94 2.11 8.76
CA LYS A 321 10.18 3.43 9.39
C LYS A 321 11.17 4.28 8.59
N ALA A 322 12.18 3.66 7.97
CA ALA A 322 13.18 4.34 7.16
C ALA A 322 12.71 4.67 5.72
N LYS A 323 11.66 4.02 5.23
CA LYS A 323 11.12 4.26 3.88
C LYS A 323 10.10 5.37 3.91
N PRO A 324 10.22 6.40 3.04
CA PRO A 324 9.09 7.29 2.78
C PRO A 324 7.91 6.45 2.27
N ILE A 325 6.69 6.84 2.67
CA ILE A 325 5.48 6.18 2.18
C ILE A 325 5.40 6.45 0.68
N ARG A 326 5.87 5.52 -0.09
CA ARG A 326 5.39 5.34 -1.45
C ARG A 326 4.41 4.19 -1.36
N ILE A 327 3.13 4.42 -1.61
CA ILE A 327 2.30 3.33 -2.04
C ILE A 327 3.04 2.76 -3.23
N GLU A 328 3.50 1.53 -3.12
CA GLU A 328 3.66 0.68 -4.27
C GLU A 328 2.22 0.37 -4.75
N ALA A 329 1.47 1.44 -5.13
CA ALA A 329 0.31 1.32 -5.98
C ALA A 329 0.82 0.60 -7.18
N ASP A 330 0.36 -0.59 -7.45
CA ASP A 330 0.57 -1.35 -8.68
C ASP A 330 1.60 -0.72 -9.64
N ASP A 331 2.77 -0.33 -9.08
CA ASP A 331 3.89 0.27 -9.76
C ASP A 331 4.59 -0.75 -10.67
N GLU A 332 4.05 -1.95 -10.78
CA GLU A 332 4.30 -2.78 -11.96
C GLU A 332 3.60 -2.21 -13.21
N GLN A 333 2.61 -1.30 -13.08
CA GLN A 333 1.96 -0.67 -14.23
C GLN A 333 2.05 0.87 -14.26
N ALA A 334 2.49 1.55 -13.19
CA ALA A 334 2.62 3.01 -13.12
C ALA A 334 4.07 3.51 -13.07
N LYS A 335 5.07 2.66 -13.34
CA LYS A 335 6.38 3.13 -13.75
C LYS A 335 6.26 3.68 -15.14
N ASP A 336 6.13 4.99 -15.16
CA ASP A 336 6.56 5.84 -16.25
C ASP A 336 5.75 5.81 -17.53
N LYS A 337 4.95 6.83 -17.70
CA LYS A 337 4.91 7.50 -18.99
C LYS A 337 5.80 8.76 -18.99
N ILE A 338 7.00 8.70 -18.44
CA ILE A 338 8.15 9.38 -19.03
C ILE A 338 8.53 8.44 -20.15
N GLU A 339 8.28 8.84 -21.41
CA GLU A 339 8.86 8.13 -22.55
C GLU A 339 10.36 8.06 -22.32
N THR A 340 10.83 6.91 -21.80
CA THR A 340 12.26 6.70 -21.65
C THR A 340 12.78 6.39 -23.04
N ILE A 341 13.44 7.35 -23.65
CA ILE A 341 14.09 7.15 -24.93
C ILE A 341 15.49 6.64 -24.66
N SER A 342 15.71 5.36 -24.88
CA SER A 342 17.04 4.74 -24.83
C SER A 342 17.61 4.66 -26.23
N GLU A 343 18.73 5.33 -26.46
CA GLU A 343 19.51 5.20 -27.69
C GLU A 343 20.71 4.28 -27.43
N ILE A 344 20.73 3.13 -28.08
CA ILE A 344 21.74 2.10 -27.90
C ILE A 344 22.57 1.98 -29.18
N GLN A 345 23.88 2.12 -29.06
CA GLN A 345 24.77 1.91 -30.17
C GLN A 345 24.88 0.42 -30.49
N MET A 346 24.47 0.04 -31.70
CA MET A 346 24.61 -1.32 -32.21
C MET A 346 25.94 -1.49 -32.94
N LYS A 347 26.48 -2.69 -32.87
CA LYS A 347 27.64 -3.07 -33.65
C LYS A 347 27.24 -3.94 -34.84
N LYS A 348 27.43 -3.45 -36.06
CA LYS A 348 27.16 -4.22 -37.26
C LYS A 348 28.25 -5.27 -37.46
N MET A 349 27.86 -6.52 -37.60
CA MET A 349 28.75 -7.66 -37.82
C MET A 349 28.95 -7.89 -39.33
N HIS A 350 29.99 -8.65 -39.70
CA HIS A 350 30.26 -9.03 -41.11
C HIS A 350 29.13 -9.87 -41.73
N SER A 351 28.36 -10.58 -40.88
CA SER A 351 27.17 -11.35 -41.27
C SER A 351 25.95 -10.46 -41.62
N GLY A 352 26.01 -9.15 -41.39
CA GLY A 352 24.90 -8.24 -41.56
C GLY A 352 23.98 -8.11 -40.31
N LEU A 353 24.18 -8.94 -39.30
CA LEU A 353 23.47 -8.90 -38.03
C LEU A 353 23.99 -7.77 -37.16
N TYR A 354 23.14 -7.27 -36.27
CA TYR A 354 23.49 -6.27 -35.25
C TYR A 354 23.65 -6.90 -33.88
N GLU A 355 24.78 -6.63 -33.24
CA GLU A 355 25.07 -6.96 -31.84
C GLU A 355 24.62 -5.83 -30.94
N ILE A 356 23.82 -6.13 -29.90
CA ILE A 356 23.23 -5.17 -28.96
C ILE A 356 23.75 -5.50 -27.55
N PRO A 357 24.39 -4.57 -26.84
CA PRO A 357 24.77 -4.78 -25.46
C PRO A 357 23.53 -4.81 -24.56
N CYS A 358 23.48 -5.76 -23.63
CA CYS A 358 22.38 -5.93 -22.68
C CYS A 358 22.90 -6.47 -21.34
N THR A 359 22.03 -6.48 -20.33
CA THR A 359 22.22 -7.29 -19.13
C THR A 359 21.03 -8.24 -18.96
N ILE A 360 21.31 -9.47 -18.53
CA ILE A 360 20.30 -10.46 -18.15
C ILE A 360 20.56 -10.85 -16.70
N ASN A 361 19.60 -10.59 -15.83
CA ASN A 361 19.72 -10.84 -14.39
C ASN A 361 21.05 -10.29 -13.85
N GLU A 362 21.40 -9.05 -14.24
CA GLU A 362 22.66 -8.34 -13.91
C GLU A 362 23.92 -8.85 -14.62
N LEU A 363 23.87 -9.94 -15.37
CA LEU A 363 25.00 -10.43 -16.16
C LEU A 363 25.11 -9.66 -17.48
N PRO A 364 26.22 -8.93 -17.75
CA PRO A 364 26.45 -8.29 -19.02
C PRO A 364 26.61 -9.30 -20.15
N LEU A 365 25.77 -9.20 -21.17
CA LEU A 365 25.74 -10.08 -22.33
C LEU A 365 25.55 -9.25 -23.61
N LYS A 366 25.46 -9.94 -24.75
CA LYS A 366 25.21 -9.33 -26.04
C LYS A 366 24.21 -10.18 -26.79
N PHE A 367 23.13 -9.53 -27.20
CA PHE A 367 22.13 -10.14 -28.08
C PHE A 367 22.44 -9.85 -29.54
N PHE A 368 22.08 -10.80 -30.39
CA PHE A 368 21.90 -10.55 -31.81
C PHE A 368 20.43 -10.32 -32.10
N PHE A 369 20.16 -9.28 -32.83
CA PHE A 369 18.80 -8.95 -33.26
C PHE A 369 18.38 -9.87 -34.40
N ASP A 370 17.29 -10.62 -34.20
CA ASP A 370 16.71 -11.50 -35.21
C ASP A 370 15.20 -11.30 -35.29
N THR A 371 14.75 -10.69 -36.39
CA THR A 371 13.32 -10.47 -36.65
C THR A 371 12.55 -11.76 -36.90
N GLY A 372 13.22 -12.87 -37.19
CA GLY A 372 12.60 -14.18 -37.38
C GLY A 372 12.41 -14.98 -36.08
N ALA A 373 13.07 -14.57 -35.00
CA ALA A 373 12.89 -15.22 -33.68
C ALA A 373 11.63 -14.68 -32.99
N SER A 374 10.85 -15.57 -32.39
CA SER A 374 9.64 -15.20 -31.62
C SER A 374 9.92 -14.96 -30.13
N THR A 375 11.00 -15.56 -29.58
CA THR A 375 11.34 -15.51 -28.16
C THR A 375 12.80 -15.10 -27.96
N VAL A 376 13.20 -14.96 -26.68
CA VAL A 376 14.62 -14.91 -26.32
C VAL A 376 15.20 -16.31 -26.40
N THR A 377 16.33 -16.46 -27.10
CA THR A 377 17.04 -17.73 -27.16
C THR A 377 18.41 -17.60 -26.50
N ILE A 378 18.74 -18.52 -25.61
CA ILE A 378 20.02 -18.60 -24.88
C ILE A 378 20.65 -19.95 -25.14
N SER A 379 21.98 -20.02 -25.36
CA SER A 379 22.65 -21.30 -25.48
C SER A 379 22.72 -22.04 -24.15
N SER A 380 22.86 -23.36 -24.22
CA SER A 380 23.06 -24.18 -23.01
C SER A 380 24.34 -23.80 -22.26
N VAL A 381 25.35 -23.24 -22.94
CA VAL A 381 26.60 -22.80 -22.32
C VAL A 381 26.35 -21.58 -21.43
N GLU A 382 25.67 -20.54 -21.95
CA GLU A 382 25.34 -19.36 -21.16
C GLU A 382 24.37 -19.68 -20.02
N ALA A 383 23.33 -20.49 -20.29
CA ALA A 383 22.39 -20.89 -19.25
C ALA A 383 23.07 -21.64 -18.09
N ASN A 384 23.99 -22.58 -18.40
CA ASN A 384 24.77 -23.27 -17.38
C ASN A 384 25.73 -22.34 -16.63
N PHE A 385 26.36 -21.38 -17.32
CA PHE A 385 27.18 -20.36 -16.67
C PHE A 385 26.35 -19.53 -15.71
N MET A 386 25.17 -19.10 -16.13
CA MET A 386 24.23 -18.31 -15.30
C MET A 386 23.78 -19.10 -14.06
N LEU A 387 23.46 -20.37 -14.18
CA LEU A 387 23.12 -21.26 -13.06
C LEU A 387 24.27 -21.41 -12.07
N LYS A 388 25.47 -21.67 -12.55
CA LYS A 388 26.65 -21.87 -11.69
C LYS A 388 27.06 -20.63 -10.92
N ASN A 389 26.78 -19.44 -11.46
CA ASN A 389 27.17 -18.16 -10.87
C ASN A 389 25.98 -17.41 -10.20
N GLY A 390 24.82 -18.06 -10.06
CA GLY A 390 23.67 -17.52 -9.34
C GLY A 390 22.83 -16.47 -10.10
N TYR A 391 23.14 -16.22 -11.38
CA TYR A 391 22.32 -15.37 -12.26
C TYR A 391 20.99 -16.02 -12.65
N LEU A 392 20.92 -17.38 -12.65
CA LEU A 392 19.70 -18.17 -12.70
C LEU A 392 19.61 -19.04 -11.45
N LYS A 393 18.39 -19.31 -11.00
CA LYS A 393 18.09 -20.23 -9.89
C LYS A 393 17.33 -21.45 -10.44
N SER A 394 17.27 -22.52 -9.66
CA SER A 394 16.48 -23.73 -10.01
C SER A 394 15.01 -23.40 -10.28
N ASP A 395 14.46 -22.45 -9.53
CA ASP A 395 13.05 -22.03 -9.65
C ASP A 395 12.76 -21.23 -10.93
N ASP A 396 13.82 -20.72 -11.57
CA ASP A 396 13.69 -20.02 -12.86
C ASP A 396 13.53 -21.04 -14.03
N ILE A 397 13.75 -22.33 -13.80
CA ILE A 397 13.58 -23.38 -14.81
C ILE A 397 12.12 -23.82 -14.83
N LYS A 398 11.44 -23.63 -15.97
CA LYS A 398 10.01 -23.92 -16.13
C LYS A 398 9.71 -25.32 -16.64
N GLY A 399 10.56 -25.89 -17.49
CA GLY A 399 10.38 -27.21 -18.03
C GLY A 399 10.94 -27.38 -19.44
N LYS A 400 10.55 -28.49 -20.09
CA LYS A 400 10.93 -28.79 -21.48
C LYS A 400 9.97 -28.15 -22.45
N GLU A 401 10.45 -27.70 -23.57
CA GLU A 401 9.68 -27.23 -24.70
C GLU A 401 10.19 -27.78 -26.02
N TYR A 402 9.39 -27.67 -27.08
CA TYR A 402 9.77 -28.04 -28.43
C TYR A 402 9.66 -26.81 -29.32
N TYR A 403 10.72 -26.53 -30.07
CA TYR A 403 10.77 -25.41 -30.99
C TYR A 403 11.15 -25.84 -32.39
N SER A 404 10.65 -25.16 -33.40
CA SER A 404 11.02 -25.41 -34.83
C SER A 404 12.11 -24.43 -35.25
N VAL A 405 13.14 -24.94 -35.90
CA VAL A 405 14.17 -24.11 -36.54
C VAL A 405 13.77 -23.77 -37.98
N ALA A 406 14.49 -22.83 -38.60
CA ALA A 406 14.16 -22.33 -39.94
C ALA A 406 14.13 -23.46 -41.03
N THR A 407 14.79 -24.60 -40.79
CA THR A 407 14.74 -25.78 -41.68
C THR A 407 13.45 -26.60 -41.53
N GLY A 408 12.58 -26.28 -40.54
CA GLY A 408 11.38 -27.06 -40.21
C GLY A 408 11.61 -28.22 -39.26
N GLU A 409 12.83 -28.48 -38.84
CA GLU A 409 13.13 -29.48 -37.84
C GLU A 409 12.68 -29.08 -36.43
N ILE A 410 12.19 -30.04 -35.64
CA ILE A 410 11.74 -29.86 -34.27
C ILE A 410 12.83 -30.29 -33.30
N HIS A 411 13.23 -29.40 -32.44
CA HIS A 411 14.25 -29.66 -31.40
C HIS A 411 13.63 -29.49 -30.00
N GLU A 412 14.15 -30.27 -29.04
CA GLU A 412 13.83 -30.14 -27.64
C GLU A 412 14.73 -29.05 -27.00
N GLY A 413 14.15 -28.19 -26.20
CA GLY A 413 14.81 -27.16 -25.41
C GLY A 413 14.28 -27.10 -23.99
N THR A 414 14.74 -26.13 -23.24
CA THR A 414 14.30 -25.89 -21.88
C THR A 414 13.78 -24.44 -21.76
N THR A 415 12.57 -24.26 -21.28
CA THR A 415 12.05 -22.93 -20.97
C THR A 415 12.58 -22.49 -19.61
N ILE A 416 13.13 -21.28 -19.57
CA ILE A 416 13.56 -20.60 -18.34
C ILE A 416 12.89 -19.26 -18.24
N ARG A 417 12.78 -18.72 -17.01
CA ARG A 417 12.32 -17.37 -16.75
C ARG A 417 13.50 -16.45 -16.43
N LEU A 418 13.69 -15.45 -17.24
CA LEU A 418 14.63 -14.37 -16.98
C LEU A 418 13.94 -13.32 -16.13
N ARG A 419 14.48 -13.03 -14.95
CA ARG A 419 13.90 -12.08 -14.01
C ARG A 419 13.96 -10.65 -14.56
N GLU A 420 15.07 -10.31 -15.23
CA GLU A 420 15.27 -8.98 -15.83
C GLU A 420 16.13 -9.08 -17.09
N ILE A 421 15.73 -8.33 -18.12
CA ILE A 421 16.53 -7.99 -19.30
C ILE A 421 16.60 -6.48 -19.38
N LYS A 422 17.82 -5.92 -19.42
CA LYS A 422 18.03 -4.48 -19.54
C LYS A 422 18.81 -4.16 -20.83
N ILE A 423 18.31 -3.22 -21.62
CA ILE A 423 18.92 -2.71 -22.85
C ILE A 423 18.95 -1.16 -22.80
N GLY A 424 20.13 -0.59 -22.58
CA GLY A 424 20.24 0.83 -22.22
C GLY A 424 19.51 1.08 -20.88
N ASP A 425 18.57 2.03 -20.85
CA ASP A 425 17.73 2.30 -19.69
C ASP A 425 16.40 1.53 -19.72
N ALA A 426 16.07 0.89 -20.84
CA ALA A 426 14.87 0.09 -20.99
C ALA A 426 14.99 -1.26 -20.29
N ILE A 427 13.97 -1.63 -19.51
CA ILE A 427 13.96 -2.84 -18.68
C ILE A 427 12.70 -3.67 -18.97
N LEU A 428 12.89 -4.98 -19.16
CA LEU A 428 11.81 -5.96 -19.14
C LEU A 428 12.01 -6.95 -18.00
N ARG A 429 10.92 -7.33 -17.34
CA ARG A 429 10.93 -8.34 -16.27
C ARG A 429 10.07 -9.55 -16.61
N ASN A 430 10.41 -10.68 -15.98
CA ASN A 430 9.69 -11.94 -16.12
C ASN A 430 9.52 -12.38 -17.58
N VAL A 431 10.64 -12.47 -18.29
CA VAL A 431 10.68 -12.86 -19.70
C VAL A 431 10.96 -14.35 -19.81
N ASP A 432 10.07 -15.09 -20.47
CA ASP A 432 10.34 -16.49 -20.76
C ASP A 432 11.30 -16.60 -21.94
N ALA A 433 12.30 -17.47 -21.81
CA ALA A 433 13.36 -17.70 -22.78
C ALA A 433 13.58 -19.19 -23.02
N SER A 434 13.97 -19.50 -24.24
CA SER A 434 14.29 -20.87 -24.67
C SER A 434 15.79 -21.15 -24.57
N VAL A 435 16.16 -22.15 -23.79
CA VAL A 435 17.55 -22.67 -23.78
C VAL A 435 17.69 -23.73 -24.84
N VAL A 436 18.47 -23.41 -25.85
CA VAL A 436 18.76 -24.37 -26.95
C VAL A 436 20.01 -25.17 -26.66
N HIS A 437 19.97 -26.46 -26.97
CA HIS A 437 21.10 -27.36 -26.70
C HIS A 437 22.30 -27.22 -27.66
N ASN A 438 22.22 -26.31 -28.62
CA ASN A 438 23.34 -25.97 -29.48
C ASN A 438 24.35 -25.07 -28.75
N GLN A 439 25.57 -25.53 -28.56
CA GLN A 439 26.64 -24.81 -27.85
C GLN A 439 27.13 -23.55 -28.58
N GLN A 440 26.84 -23.40 -29.85
CA GLN A 440 27.24 -22.26 -30.68
C GLN A 440 26.04 -21.37 -31.07
N ALA A 441 24.86 -21.63 -30.53
CA ALA A 441 23.72 -20.79 -30.81
C ALA A 441 23.96 -19.37 -30.25
N PRO A 442 23.79 -18.31 -31.08
CA PRO A 442 23.90 -16.95 -30.58
C PRO A 442 22.74 -16.65 -29.64
N LEU A 443 22.97 -15.72 -28.70
CA LEU A 443 21.89 -15.13 -27.93
C LEU A 443 21.02 -14.31 -28.89
N LEU A 444 19.73 -14.71 -29.04
CA LEU A 444 18.81 -14.03 -29.95
C LEU A 444 17.75 -13.29 -29.16
N LEU A 445 17.47 -12.08 -29.60
CA LEU A 445 16.38 -11.27 -29.12
C LEU A 445 15.29 -11.20 -30.21
N GLY A 446 14.17 -11.89 -29.97
CA GLY A 446 13.07 -11.98 -30.93
C GLY A 446 12.21 -10.72 -30.95
N GLN A 447 11.52 -10.50 -32.08
CA GLN A 447 10.69 -9.33 -32.32
C GLN A 447 9.57 -9.18 -31.26
N THR A 448 8.91 -10.24 -30.90
CA THR A 448 7.81 -10.24 -29.89
C THR A 448 8.28 -9.75 -28.52
N VAL A 449 9.53 -10.01 -28.17
CA VAL A 449 10.12 -9.54 -26.91
C VAL A 449 10.51 -8.07 -27.02
N LEU A 450 11.01 -7.64 -28.19
CA LEU A 450 11.30 -6.23 -28.44
C LEU A 450 10.05 -5.35 -28.38
N GLU A 451 8.93 -5.81 -28.91
CA GLU A 451 7.66 -5.11 -28.84
C GLU A 451 7.19 -4.85 -27.41
N ARG A 452 7.57 -5.73 -26.45
CA ARG A 452 7.31 -5.53 -25.02
C ARG A 452 8.12 -4.38 -24.39
N PHE A 453 9.25 -3.99 -24.98
CA PHE A 453 9.96 -2.79 -24.53
C PHE A 453 9.25 -1.48 -24.94
N GLY A 454 8.30 -1.52 -25.86
CA GLY A 454 7.57 -0.37 -26.38
C GLY A 454 7.82 -0.17 -27.89
N THR A 455 7.88 1.09 -28.32
CA THR A 455 8.19 1.39 -29.74
C THR A 455 9.69 1.26 -29.97
N VAL A 456 10.08 0.32 -30.84
CA VAL A 456 11.47 0.06 -31.19
C VAL A 456 11.72 0.55 -32.62
N THR A 457 12.70 1.41 -32.80
CA THR A 457 13.12 1.94 -34.10
C THR A 457 14.60 1.61 -34.34
N ILE A 458 14.92 1.09 -35.51
CA ILE A 458 16.29 0.79 -35.91
C ILE A 458 16.75 1.89 -36.89
N ASP A 459 17.72 2.69 -36.45
CA ASP A 459 18.44 3.62 -37.32
C ASP A 459 19.62 2.92 -37.95
N ASN A 460 19.43 2.42 -39.17
CA ASN A 460 20.45 1.68 -39.89
C ASN A 460 21.58 2.61 -40.39
N ILE A 461 21.34 3.93 -40.49
CA ILE A 461 22.34 4.91 -40.96
C ILE A 461 23.38 5.12 -39.86
N ASN A 462 22.91 5.35 -38.62
CA ASN A 462 23.78 5.63 -37.50
C ASN A 462 24.06 4.36 -36.65
N SER A 463 23.55 3.19 -37.05
CA SER A 463 23.63 1.91 -36.31
C SER A 463 23.16 2.05 -34.86
N LYS A 464 22.00 2.68 -34.68
CA LYS A 464 21.39 2.86 -33.36
C LYS A 464 20.07 2.11 -33.25
N LEU A 465 19.85 1.51 -32.08
CA LEU A 465 18.54 1.04 -31.62
C LEU A 465 17.94 2.09 -30.73
N ILE A 466 16.76 2.56 -31.07
CA ILE A 466 16.01 3.57 -30.30
C ILE A 466 14.80 2.86 -29.69
N ILE A 467 14.77 2.75 -28.38
CA ILE A 467 13.66 2.16 -27.64
C ILE A 467 12.91 3.29 -26.93
N LYS A 468 11.64 3.46 -27.28
CA LYS A 468 10.71 4.31 -26.56
C LYS A 468 9.82 3.44 -25.69
N GLN A 469 10.18 3.34 -24.44
CA GLN A 469 9.40 2.61 -23.45
C GLN A 469 8.28 3.53 -22.91
N LYS A 470 7.05 3.06 -22.98
CA LYS A 470 5.88 3.78 -22.47
C LYS A 470 5.68 3.49 -21.00
#